data_cb7dcc8491b245b2b79da0e36a788d0c
#
_entry.id   cb7dcc8491b245b2b79da0e36a788d0c
#
_cell.length_a   1.000
_cell.length_b   1.000
_cell.length_c   1.000
_cell.angle_alpha   90.00
_cell.angle_beta   90.00
_cell.angle_gamma   90.00
#
_symmetry.space_group_name_H-M   'P 1'
#
loop_
_entity.id
_entity.type
_entity.pdbx_description
1 polymer ?
#
loop_
_entity_poly.entity_id
_entity_poly.type
_entity_poly.pdbx_seq_one_letter_code
_entity_poly.pdbx_strand_id
1 'polypeptide(L)'
;MEGEVSQTLHWVDTLDDEPQEDKYHPVSVADRGLIQLYYTPASRDAAAQTRATAGALAARLLRAIEWSSDTEEAVHDATENLASAFEGEAAIAAITQALQARWSALHDDVVDTNPRLSLVSRRFEEVVNKIAVMFEQGPDGQERGIEALSDGQQSLFYFALAAAVFDLEREVVAGSIEGFRSDALRIPALTIFALEEPENHLSPYFLARIIRQVRSLTTDGSAQAIVTSHSPAVLSRVNPTEVRYCRCDPKTRVSTVKRIKLPVNDEEASKFVRGAMLAYPELYFARFVLLVEGDSERIVLPRLAEALNLLIDPAFVAIVPLGGRHVQHFWRLLKHLGIPHATLLDLDLGRDGGGFGRVKTAIEKLIEFGAPKAEVLRITTGILSDADLANMHNWSDSVDHSSLLSWINNNLKAHGVYFSSPLDLDLAMLEAFPAAYAAIVPERGGSRMAADKAAEVVLGTAGPGLKVYTGPFVGYPPQFPSYRYHFLTNSKPATHLAALTHITKAQLVAHMPVVLASVLKHISASLRRD
;
A
#
# COMPACT_ATOMS: atom_id res chain seq x y z
N MET A 1 -31.16 -6.28 -24.93
CA MET A 1 -31.25 -4.82 -24.90
C MET A 1 -29.87 -4.35 -24.40
N GLU A 2 -29.05 -3.90 -25.32
CA GLU A 2 -27.83 -3.18 -24.99
C GLU A 2 -28.27 -1.82 -24.45
N GLY A 3 -28.06 -1.56 -23.14
CA GLY A 3 -28.41 -0.29 -22.54
C GLY A 3 -27.43 0.77 -23.02
N GLU A 4 -27.93 1.87 -23.53
CA GLU A 4 -27.16 3.05 -23.89
C GLU A 4 -26.56 3.63 -22.58
N VAL A 5 -25.23 3.69 -22.48
CA VAL A 5 -24.54 4.30 -21.33
C VAL A 5 -24.40 5.79 -21.60
N SER A 6 -25.17 6.60 -20.89
CA SER A 6 -24.98 8.06 -20.89
C SER A 6 -24.05 8.47 -19.74
N GLN A 7 -23.11 9.37 -20.03
CA GLN A 7 -22.21 9.96 -19.03
C GLN A 7 -22.44 11.46 -18.95
N THR A 8 -22.67 11.95 -17.74
CA THR A 8 -22.79 13.37 -17.45
C THR A 8 -21.77 13.78 -16.41
N LEU A 9 -21.14 14.93 -16.59
CA LEU A 9 -20.19 15.51 -15.63
C LEU A 9 -20.88 16.66 -14.91
N HIS A 10 -20.74 16.70 -13.58
CA HIS A 10 -21.33 17.74 -12.75
C HIS A 10 -20.30 18.33 -11.79
N TRP A 11 -20.40 19.62 -11.52
CA TRP A 11 -19.84 20.23 -10.33
C TRP A 11 -20.68 19.85 -9.13
N VAL A 12 -20.05 19.57 -8.00
CA VAL A 12 -20.72 19.28 -6.74
C VAL A 12 -20.37 20.38 -5.75
N ASP A 13 -21.38 21.13 -5.30
CA ASP A 13 -21.23 22.32 -4.46
C ASP A 13 -21.36 21.95 -2.95
N THR A 14 -20.69 20.89 -2.52
CA THR A 14 -20.60 20.50 -1.12
C THR A 14 -19.44 19.53 -0.90
N LEU A 15 -18.99 19.43 0.36
CA LEU A 15 -18.01 18.45 0.81
C LEU A 15 -18.67 17.21 1.47
N ASP A 16 -19.98 17.11 1.44
CA ASP A 16 -20.71 15.97 2.00
C ASP A 16 -20.43 14.68 1.20
N ASP A 17 -20.33 13.56 1.90
CA ASP A 17 -20.07 12.26 1.26
C ASP A 17 -21.28 11.77 0.40
N GLU A 18 -22.49 12.25 0.69
CA GLU A 18 -23.75 11.98 -0.02
C GLU A 18 -24.48 13.29 -0.35
N PRO A 19 -24.10 14.00 -1.44
CA PRO A 19 -24.71 15.26 -1.81
C PRO A 19 -26.20 15.11 -2.20
N GLN A 20 -27.02 16.11 -1.86
CA GLN A 20 -28.38 16.20 -2.35
C GLN A 20 -28.43 16.59 -3.83
N GLU A 21 -29.52 16.29 -4.53
CA GLU A 21 -29.66 16.50 -5.99
C GLU A 21 -29.47 17.98 -6.40
N ASP A 22 -29.85 18.93 -5.56
CA ASP A 22 -29.68 20.38 -5.80
C ASP A 22 -28.23 20.86 -5.78
N LYS A 23 -27.29 20.03 -5.33
CA LYS A 23 -25.85 20.29 -5.28
C LYS A 23 -25.10 19.88 -6.54
N TYR A 24 -25.79 19.24 -7.49
CA TYR A 24 -25.19 18.82 -8.77
C TYR A 24 -25.47 19.84 -9.87
N HIS A 25 -24.43 20.46 -10.39
CA HIS A 25 -24.54 21.44 -11.48
C HIS A 25 -23.87 20.91 -12.76
N PRO A 26 -24.53 20.96 -13.92
CA PRO A 26 -23.95 20.48 -15.17
C PRO A 26 -22.66 21.23 -15.53
N VAL A 27 -21.63 20.50 -15.94
CA VAL A 27 -20.36 21.10 -16.38
C VAL A 27 -20.46 21.47 -17.84
N SER A 28 -20.28 22.75 -18.16
CA SER A 28 -20.22 23.26 -19.53
C SER A 28 -18.88 22.94 -20.21
N VAL A 29 -18.81 23.11 -21.53
CA VAL A 29 -17.55 22.98 -22.29
C VAL A 29 -16.52 24.02 -21.84
N ALA A 30 -16.96 25.21 -21.50
CA ALA A 30 -16.09 26.28 -20.96
C ALA A 30 -15.49 25.89 -19.60
N ASP A 31 -16.32 25.32 -18.72
CA ASP A 31 -15.86 24.86 -17.38
C ASP A 31 -14.83 23.75 -17.48
N ARG A 32 -14.92 22.87 -18.48
CA ARG A 32 -13.91 21.81 -18.72
C ARG A 32 -12.54 22.40 -19.01
N GLY A 33 -12.48 23.56 -19.65
CA GLY A 33 -11.23 24.30 -19.91
C GLY A 33 -10.56 24.85 -18.65
N LEU A 34 -11.27 24.91 -17.51
CA LEU A 34 -10.74 25.32 -16.22
C LEU A 34 -9.98 24.20 -15.49
N ILE A 35 -10.07 22.96 -15.97
CA ILE A 35 -9.38 21.80 -15.37
C ILE A 35 -8.39 21.23 -16.36
N GLN A 36 -7.13 21.14 -15.94
CA GLN A 36 -6.08 20.44 -16.68
C GLN A 36 -5.76 19.11 -16.01
N LEU A 37 -5.74 18.04 -16.79
CA LEU A 37 -5.34 16.72 -16.33
C LEU A 37 -4.00 16.31 -16.95
N TYR A 38 -3.02 16.02 -16.12
CA TYR A 38 -1.79 15.32 -16.50
C TYR A 38 -1.89 13.88 -16.04
N TYR A 39 -2.03 12.96 -16.99
CA TYR A 39 -2.21 11.53 -16.71
C TYR A 39 -1.01 10.72 -17.13
N THR A 40 -0.42 9.99 -16.19
CA THR A 40 0.67 9.04 -16.39
C THR A 40 0.11 7.62 -16.22
N PRO A 41 -0.11 6.87 -17.31
CA PRO A 41 -0.69 5.53 -17.25
C PRO A 41 0.32 4.45 -16.82
N ALA A 42 -0.18 3.34 -16.24
CA ALA A 42 0.60 2.18 -15.81
C ALA A 42 1.00 1.22 -16.96
N SER A 43 0.32 1.28 -18.12
CA SER A 43 0.40 0.24 -19.14
C SER A 43 1.63 0.35 -20.07
N ARG A 44 2.00 -0.77 -20.72
CA ARG A 44 3.11 -0.81 -21.70
C ARG A 44 2.91 0.07 -22.93
N ASP A 45 1.68 0.38 -23.33
CA ASP A 45 1.36 1.36 -24.37
C ASP A 45 1.57 2.81 -23.89
N ALA A 46 1.84 2.99 -22.59
CA ALA A 46 2.17 4.27 -21.98
C ALA A 46 3.35 4.97 -22.68
N ALA A 47 4.34 4.23 -23.15
CA ALA A 47 5.49 4.80 -23.83
C ALA A 47 5.11 5.54 -25.12
N ALA A 48 4.17 5.03 -25.91
CA ALA A 48 3.67 5.71 -27.11
C ALA A 48 2.79 6.90 -26.76
N GLN A 49 1.88 6.76 -25.79
CA GLN A 49 1.05 7.86 -25.29
C GLN A 49 1.89 8.94 -24.60
N THR A 50 2.85 8.53 -23.77
CA THR A 50 3.78 9.45 -23.09
C THR A 50 4.59 10.25 -24.08
N ARG A 51 5.09 9.64 -25.16
CA ARG A 51 5.84 10.34 -26.23
C ARG A 51 4.94 11.35 -26.95
N ALA A 52 3.74 10.95 -27.34
CA ALA A 52 2.79 11.85 -28.01
C ALA A 52 2.38 13.02 -27.10
N THR A 53 2.13 12.75 -25.82
CA THR A 53 1.74 13.78 -24.85
C THR A 53 2.93 14.68 -24.47
N ALA A 54 4.13 14.12 -24.29
CA ALA A 54 5.35 14.93 -24.06
C ALA A 54 5.63 15.84 -25.25
N GLY A 55 5.48 15.33 -26.49
CA GLY A 55 5.57 16.15 -27.69
C GLY A 55 4.55 17.28 -27.73
N ALA A 56 3.30 16.99 -27.35
CA ALA A 56 2.24 18.00 -27.29
C ALA A 56 2.49 19.07 -26.20
N LEU A 57 3.02 18.68 -25.05
CA LEU A 57 3.39 19.61 -23.96
C LEU A 57 4.54 20.53 -24.38
N ALA A 58 5.60 19.94 -24.92
CA ALA A 58 6.74 20.70 -25.43
C ALA A 58 6.30 21.66 -26.56
N ALA A 59 5.50 21.20 -27.51
CA ALA A 59 4.97 22.03 -28.59
C ALA A 59 4.08 23.18 -28.09
N ARG A 60 3.34 22.97 -26.98
CA ARG A 60 2.52 24.02 -26.36
C ARG A 60 3.39 25.16 -25.81
N LEU A 61 4.47 24.82 -25.08
CA LEU A 61 5.43 25.78 -24.59
C LEU A 61 6.14 26.50 -25.74
N LEU A 62 6.61 25.75 -26.73
CA LEU A 62 7.36 26.33 -27.88
C LEU A 62 6.50 27.29 -28.70
N ARG A 63 5.20 27.05 -28.84
CA ARG A 63 4.26 27.96 -29.51
C ARG A 63 3.99 29.23 -28.70
N ALA A 64 4.16 29.19 -27.39
CA ALA A 64 4.01 30.33 -26.51
C ALA A 64 5.27 31.24 -26.46
N ILE A 65 6.39 30.80 -27.03
CA ILE A 65 7.61 31.62 -27.10
C ILE A 65 7.38 32.80 -28.02
N GLU A 66 7.83 33.97 -27.60
CA GLU A 66 7.92 35.18 -28.42
C GLU A 66 9.28 35.16 -29.16
N TRP A 67 9.27 34.57 -30.35
CA TRP A 67 10.49 34.43 -31.16
C TRP A 67 10.92 35.80 -31.71
N SER A 68 12.21 36.10 -31.63
CA SER A 68 12.75 37.27 -32.29
C SER A 68 12.78 37.08 -33.81
N SER A 69 12.56 38.17 -34.56
CA SER A 69 12.67 38.18 -36.03
C SER A 69 14.00 37.64 -36.52
N ASP A 70 15.10 37.99 -35.84
CA ASP A 70 16.45 37.52 -36.16
C ASP A 70 16.57 35.98 -36.06
N THR A 71 15.92 35.36 -35.06
CA THR A 71 15.88 33.91 -34.90
C THR A 71 15.02 33.23 -35.97
N GLU A 72 13.86 33.83 -36.29
CA GLU A 72 12.98 33.31 -37.35
C GLU A 72 13.68 33.36 -38.72
N GLU A 73 14.37 34.47 -39.05
CA GLU A 73 15.14 34.65 -40.28
C GLU A 73 16.33 33.66 -40.35
N ALA A 74 17.11 33.51 -39.25
CA ALA A 74 18.23 32.59 -39.20
C ALA A 74 17.78 31.12 -39.39
N VAL A 75 16.66 30.70 -38.78
CA VAL A 75 16.10 29.34 -38.96
C VAL A 75 15.57 29.15 -40.38
N HIS A 76 14.92 30.18 -40.96
CA HIS A 76 14.46 30.17 -42.35
C HIS A 76 15.63 29.94 -43.32
N ASP A 77 16.68 30.75 -43.22
CA ASP A 77 17.86 30.69 -44.06
C ASP A 77 18.57 29.34 -43.94
N ALA A 78 18.72 28.83 -42.71
CA ALA A 78 19.33 27.52 -42.47
C ALA A 78 18.51 26.36 -43.11
N THR A 79 17.17 26.40 -42.99
CA THR A 79 16.28 25.39 -43.57
C THR A 79 16.25 25.49 -45.12
N GLU A 80 16.31 26.66 -45.69
CA GLU A 80 16.36 26.87 -47.14
C GLU A 80 17.69 26.38 -47.73
N ASN A 81 18.82 26.65 -47.06
CA ASN A 81 20.13 26.15 -47.44
C ASN A 81 20.17 24.61 -47.38
N LEU A 82 19.63 23.99 -46.31
CA LEU A 82 19.58 22.55 -46.16
C LEU A 82 18.67 21.90 -47.23
N ALA A 83 17.48 22.48 -47.48
CA ALA A 83 16.58 22.00 -48.54
C ALA A 83 17.23 22.10 -49.94
N SER A 84 17.87 23.21 -50.22
CA SER A 84 18.56 23.43 -51.51
C SER A 84 19.73 22.44 -51.73
N ALA A 85 20.51 22.18 -50.69
CA ALA A 85 21.56 21.17 -50.74
C ALA A 85 21.01 19.77 -50.98
N PHE A 86 19.91 19.39 -50.29
CA PHE A 86 19.27 18.07 -50.46
C PHE A 86 18.62 17.93 -51.85
N GLU A 87 17.86 18.95 -52.31
CA GLU A 87 17.22 18.96 -53.62
C GLU A 87 18.23 19.00 -54.77
N GLY A 88 19.42 19.54 -54.54
CA GLY A 88 20.53 19.60 -55.47
C GLY A 88 21.26 18.28 -55.72
N GLU A 89 21.06 17.28 -54.87
CA GLU A 89 21.66 15.96 -55.09
C GLU A 89 21.06 15.29 -56.33
N ALA A 90 21.96 14.86 -57.24
CA ALA A 90 21.53 14.29 -58.52
C ALA A 90 20.59 13.07 -58.39
N ALA A 91 20.79 12.23 -57.36
CA ALA A 91 19.96 11.08 -57.09
C ALA A 91 18.55 11.51 -56.63
N ILE A 92 18.43 12.54 -55.79
CA ILE A 92 17.17 13.09 -55.29
C ILE A 92 16.39 13.75 -56.43
N ALA A 93 17.07 14.52 -57.28
CA ALA A 93 16.50 15.10 -58.49
C ALA A 93 15.93 14.04 -59.45
N ALA A 94 16.67 12.94 -59.68
CA ALA A 94 16.23 11.83 -60.53
C ALA A 94 14.99 11.11 -59.94
N ILE A 95 14.95 10.85 -58.63
CA ILE A 95 13.79 10.25 -57.94
C ILE A 95 12.58 11.17 -58.04
N THR A 96 12.78 12.46 -57.78
CA THR A 96 11.71 13.48 -57.86
C THR A 96 11.12 13.55 -59.25
N GLN A 97 11.96 13.59 -60.29
CA GLN A 97 11.52 13.60 -61.69
C GLN A 97 10.75 12.31 -62.07
N ALA A 98 11.24 11.14 -61.63
CA ALA A 98 10.54 9.87 -61.89
C ALA A 98 9.16 9.83 -61.16
N LEU A 99 9.07 10.35 -59.93
CA LEU A 99 7.86 10.45 -59.17
C LEU A 99 6.83 11.40 -59.85
N GLN A 100 7.30 12.58 -60.27
CA GLN A 100 6.50 13.57 -61.00
C GLN A 100 5.92 13.00 -62.30
N ALA A 101 6.77 12.33 -63.09
CA ALA A 101 6.34 11.69 -64.33
C ALA A 101 5.26 10.61 -64.13
N ARG A 102 5.38 9.81 -63.07
CA ARG A 102 4.38 8.79 -62.74
C ARG A 102 3.12 9.40 -62.15
N TRP A 103 3.24 10.42 -61.29
CA TRP A 103 2.12 11.11 -60.72
C TRP A 103 1.28 11.80 -61.79
N SER A 104 1.88 12.55 -62.69
CA SER A 104 1.17 13.19 -63.82
C SER A 104 0.46 12.21 -64.75
N ALA A 105 0.93 10.96 -64.83
CA ALA A 105 0.24 9.91 -65.60
C ALA A 105 -0.98 9.33 -64.89
N LEU A 106 -1.13 9.54 -63.57
CA LEU A 106 -2.18 9.00 -62.74
C LEU A 106 -3.18 10.07 -62.25
N HIS A 107 -2.72 11.32 -62.16
CA HIS A 107 -3.46 12.42 -61.60
C HIS A 107 -3.49 13.60 -62.59
N ASP A 108 -4.66 13.88 -63.15
CA ASP A 108 -4.88 14.86 -64.19
C ASP A 108 -5.58 16.15 -63.70
N ASP A 109 -5.51 16.41 -62.39
CA ASP A 109 -6.14 17.56 -61.76
C ASP A 109 -5.22 18.78 -61.75
N VAL A 110 -5.76 19.99 -61.63
CA VAL A 110 -5.01 21.25 -61.65
C VAL A 110 -4.33 21.54 -60.31
N VAL A 111 -4.73 20.80 -59.25
CA VAL A 111 -4.20 20.91 -57.88
C VAL A 111 -3.26 19.74 -57.59
N ASP A 112 -2.25 19.94 -56.76
CA ASP A 112 -1.28 18.90 -56.31
C ASP A 112 -0.48 18.25 -57.45
N THR A 113 -0.12 19.00 -58.48
CA THR A 113 0.49 18.49 -59.72
C THR A 113 1.97 18.11 -59.60
N ASN A 114 2.72 18.63 -58.58
CA ASN A 114 4.17 18.49 -58.52
C ASN A 114 4.69 17.92 -57.18
N PRO A 115 4.60 16.57 -57.00
CA PRO A 115 5.17 15.93 -55.82
C PRO A 115 6.70 16.10 -55.80
N ARG A 116 7.26 16.45 -54.64
CA ARG A 116 8.68 16.60 -54.41
C ARG A 116 9.11 15.94 -53.11
N LEU A 117 10.33 15.46 -53.05
CA LEU A 117 10.97 15.05 -51.83
C LEU A 117 11.50 16.27 -51.11
N SER A 118 11.21 16.38 -49.81
CA SER A 118 11.73 17.44 -48.95
C SER A 118 12.32 16.85 -47.68
N LEU A 119 13.53 17.26 -47.30
CA LEU A 119 14.18 16.81 -46.09
C LEU A 119 13.63 17.47 -44.86
N VAL A 120 13.36 18.77 -44.94
CA VAL A 120 12.82 19.60 -43.85
C VAL A 120 11.69 20.47 -44.34
N SER A 121 10.81 20.90 -43.45
CA SER A 121 9.83 21.91 -43.77
C SER A 121 10.49 23.28 -43.85
N ARG A 122 10.03 24.12 -44.80
CA ARG A 122 10.45 25.51 -44.93
C ARG A 122 9.64 26.45 -44.04
N ARG A 123 8.61 25.94 -43.34
CA ARG A 123 7.79 26.72 -42.42
C ARG A 123 8.38 26.68 -41.03
N PHE A 124 8.67 27.84 -40.46
CA PHE A 124 9.23 27.97 -39.10
C PHE A 124 8.44 27.17 -38.06
N GLU A 125 7.11 27.32 -38.06
CA GLU A 125 6.24 26.59 -37.13
C GLU A 125 6.36 25.07 -37.23
N GLU A 126 6.54 24.51 -38.44
CA GLU A 126 6.71 23.09 -38.65
C GLU A 126 8.09 22.57 -38.19
N VAL A 127 9.12 23.43 -38.29
CA VAL A 127 10.46 23.13 -37.74
C VAL A 127 10.41 23.11 -36.22
N VAL A 128 9.81 24.12 -35.62
CA VAL A 128 9.62 24.18 -34.16
C VAL A 128 8.83 22.99 -33.62
N ASN A 129 7.79 22.55 -34.33
CA ASN A 129 7.00 21.39 -33.93
C ASN A 129 7.78 20.04 -34.00
N LYS A 130 8.95 20.01 -34.67
CA LYS A 130 9.82 18.84 -34.74
C LYS A 130 10.96 18.84 -33.73
N ILE A 131 11.01 19.84 -32.85
CA ILE A 131 12.00 19.90 -31.77
C ILE A 131 11.84 18.65 -30.90
N ALA A 132 12.94 17.91 -30.74
CA ALA A 132 13.03 16.70 -29.93
C ALA A 132 13.82 16.99 -28.66
N VAL A 133 13.43 16.35 -27.58
CA VAL A 133 14.24 16.36 -26.34
C VAL A 133 15.35 15.33 -26.49
N MET A 134 16.58 15.79 -26.31
CA MET A 134 17.78 14.98 -26.38
C MET A 134 18.46 14.94 -25.02
N PHE A 135 19.00 13.79 -24.68
CA PHE A 135 19.80 13.56 -23.46
C PHE A 135 21.26 13.43 -23.87
N GLU A 136 22.10 14.27 -23.28
CA GLU A 136 23.54 14.21 -23.47
C GLU A 136 24.12 12.96 -22.77
N GLN A 137 25.15 12.38 -23.41
CA GLN A 137 25.98 11.31 -22.86
C GLN A 137 25.23 10.04 -22.40
N GLY A 138 24.75 9.25 -23.35
CA GLY A 138 24.45 7.84 -23.10
C GLY A 138 25.72 7.04 -22.68
N PRO A 139 25.57 5.78 -22.24
CA PRO A 139 26.71 4.91 -21.90
C PRO A 139 27.75 4.73 -23.03
N ASP A 140 27.36 5.02 -24.26
CA ASP A 140 28.16 5.00 -25.48
C ASP A 140 28.75 6.38 -25.88
N GLY A 141 28.50 7.40 -25.06
CA GLY A 141 28.94 8.78 -25.29
C GLY A 141 28.18 9.53 -26.39
N GLN A 142 27.05 8.96 -26.89
CA GLN A 142 26.21 9.61 -27.90
C GLN A 142 24.96 10.26 -27.27
N GLU A 143 24.44 11.29 -27.93
CA GLU A 143 23.13 11.86 -27.61
C GLU A 143 22.00 10.83 -27.85
N ARG A 144 21.00 10.85 -27.00
CA ARG A 144 19.87 9.94 -27.07
C ARG A 144 18.56 10.68 -27.01
N GLY A 145 17.62 10.28 -27.87
CA GLY A 145 16.23 10.69 -27.75
C GLY A 145 15.52 10.01 -26.58
N ILE A 146 14.32 10.48 -26.26
CA ILE A 146 13.45 9.93 -25.20
C ILE A 146 13.13 8.44 -25.42
N GLU A 147 13.11 7.98 -26.68
CA GLU A 147 12.84 6.60 -27.06
C GLU A 147 13.94 5.63 -26.64
N ALA A 148 15.15 6.12 -26.38
CA ALA A 148 16.27 5.32 -25.89
C ALA A 148 16.26 5.14 -24.36
N LEU A 149 15.37 5.82 -23.66
CA LEU A 149 15.16 5.65 -22.23
C LEU A 149 14.35 4.39 -21.94
N SER A 150 14.58 3.78 -20.77
CA SER A 150 13.70 2.71 -20.27
C SER A 150 12.29 3.22 -19.99
N ASP A 151 11.28 2.34 -19.97
CA ASP A 151 9.88 2.71 -19.72
C ASP A 151 9.72 3.51 -18.41
N GLY A 152 10.40 3.09 -17.35
CA GLY A 152 10.41 3.82 -16.08
C GLY A 152 11.02 5.21 -16.18
N GLN A 153 12.12 5.37 -16.94
CA GLN A 153 12.73 6.68 -17.18
C GLN A 153 11.84 7.58 -18.04
N GLN A 154 11.15 7.02 -19.05
CA GLN A 154 10.19 7.76 -19.86
C GLN A 154 9.02 8.28 -19.02
N SER A 155 8.47 7.46 -18.12
CA SER A 155 7.41 7.87 -17.19
C SER A 155 7.88 8.97 -16.24
N LEU A 156 9.09 8.86 -15.69
CA LEU A 156 9.70 9.91 -14.86
C LEU A 156 9.90 11.20 -15.64
N PHE A 157 10.39 11.11 -16.87
CA PHE A 157 10.61 12.28 -17.72
C PHE A 157 9.28 12.97 -18.05
N TYR A 158 8.25 12.22 -18.42
CA TYR A 158 6.92 12.78 -18.67
C TYR A 158 6.37 13.53 -17.46
N PHE A 159 6.46 12.92 -16.26
CA PHE A 159 6.03 13.59 -15.04
C PHE A 159 6.85 14.86 -14.76
N ALA A 160 8.17 14.81 -14.95
CA ALA A 160 9.04 15.96 -14.77
C ALA A 160 8.71 17.09 -15.77
N LEU A 161 8.42 16.73 -17.03
CA LEU A 161 8.01 17.71 -18.05
C LEU A 161 6.65 18.32 -17.71
N ALA A 162 5.67 17.53 -17.30
CA ALA A 162 4.36 18.03 -16.89
C ALA A 162 4.46 18.99 -15.70
N ALA A 163 5.30 18.65 -14.72
CA ALA A 163 5.59 19.52 -13.57
C ALA A 163 6.28 20.82 -14.01
N ALA A 164 7.29 20.74 -14.87
CA ALA A 164 8.00 21.91 -15.39
C ALA A 164 7.07 22.83 -16.21
N VAL A 165 6.18 22.26 -17.03
CA VAL A 165 5.17 23.03 -17.77
C VAL A 165 4.24 23.75 -16.82
N PHE A 166 3.76 23.05 -15.79
CA PHE A 166 2.88 23.64 -14.78
C PHE A 166 3.53 24.81 -14.04
N ASP A 167 4.77 24.67 -13.59
CA ASP A 167 5.50 25.74 -12.90
C ASP A 167 5.77 26.91 -13.85
N LEU A 168 6.27 26.64 -15.07
CA LEU A 168 6.63 27.63 -16.05
C LEU A 168 5.43 28.49 -16.52
N GLU A 169 4.27 27.84 -16.79
CA GLU A 169 3.06 28.59 -17.19
C GLU A 169 2.63 29.58 -16.12
N ARG A 170 2.78 29.24 -14.86
CA ARG A 170 2.45 30.13 -13.74
C ARG A 170 3.43 31.29 -13.60
N GLU A 171 4.73 31.00 -13.75
CA GLU A 171 5.77 32.03 -13.70
C GLU A 171 5.64 33.04 -14.86
N VAL A 172 5.29 32.57 -16.06
CA VAL A 172 5.04 33.42 -17.22
C VAL A 172 3.82 34.33 -16.98
N VAL A 173 2.70 33.77 -16.52
CA VAL A 173 1.49 34.59 -16.27
C VAL A 173 1.68 35.52 -15.07
N ALA A 174 2.51 35.15 -14.09
CA ALA A 174 2.91 36.05 -13.00
C ALA A 174 3.89 37.17 -13.46
N GLY A 175 4.36 37.10 -14.71
CA GLY A 175 5.33 38.08 -15.24
C GLY A 175 6.76 37.91 -14.71
N SER A 176 7.07 36.72 -14.16
CA SER A 176 8.39 36.43 -13.60
C SER A 176 9.41 35.98 -14.65
N ILE A 177 8.93 35.58 -15.85
CA ILE A 177 9.75 35.13 -16.98
C ILE A 177 9.33 35.91 -18.23
N GLU A 178 10.32 36.46 -18.93
CA GLU A 178 10.15 37.15 -20.21
C GLU A 178 10.32 36.22 -21.41
N GLY A 179 9.91 36.66 -22.60
CA GLY A 179 10.08 35.90 -23.84
C GLY A 179 8.95 34.94 -24.17
N PHE A 180 7.82 35.04 -23.45
CA PHE A 180 6.62 34.25 -23.72
C PHE A 180 5.41 35.18 -23.92
N ARG A 181 4.52 34.79 -24.84
CA ARG A 181 3.23 35.40 -25.03
C ARG A 181 2.27 34.92 -23.95
N SER A 182 1.99 35.75 -22.96
CA SER A 182 1.12 35.42 -21.83
C SER A 182 -0.33 35.12 -22.25
N ASP A 183 -0.81 35.68 -23.36
CA ASP A 183 -2.14 35.45 -23.95
C ASP A 183 -2.26 34.06 -24.63
N ALA A 184 -1.13 33.45 -24.99
CA ALA A 184 -1.08 32.10 -25.56
C ALA A 184 -1.15 30.99 -24.50
N LEU A 185 -0.94 31.33 -23.22
CA LEU A 185 -0.99 30.43 -22.10
C LEU A 185 -2.28 30.61 -21.28
N ARG A 186 -2.96 29.55 -20.98
CA ARG A 186 -4.14 29.55 -20.10
C ARG A 186 -3.81 28.78 -18.83
N ILE A 187 -3.81 29.50 -17.69
CA ILE A 187 -3.73 28.82 -16.39
C ILE A 187 -5.10 28.21 -16.08
N PRO A 188 -5.19 26.88 -15.88
CA PRO A 188 -6.41 26.27 -15.39
C PRO A 188 -6.67 26.68 -13.93
N ALA A 189 -7.95 26.71 -13.53
CA ALA A 189 -8.32 26.93 -12.14
C ALA A 189 -7.86 25.77 -11.24
N LEU A 190 -7.80 24.55 -11.80
CA LEU A 190 -7.33 23.36 -11.13
C LEU A 190 -6.51 22.50 -12.08
N THR A 191 -5.34 22.09 -11.63
CA THR A 191 -4.53 21.05 -12.29
C THR A 191 -4.59 19.76 -11.51
N ILE A 192 -4.83 18.63 -12.18
CA ILE A 192 -4.85 17.31 -11.58
C ILE A 192 -3.69 16.48 -12.14
N PHE A 193 -2.79 16.04 -11.29
CA PHE A 193 -1.76 15.06 -11.61
C PHE A 193 -2.26 13.67 -11.24
N ALA A 194 -2.58 12.85 -12.23
CA ALA A 194 -3.02 11.46 -12.04
C ALA A 194 -1.88 10.51 -12.43
N LEU A 195 -1.31 9.83 -11.43
CA LEU A 195 -0.22 8.88 -11.60
C LEU A 195 -0.75 7.46 -11.31
N GLU A 196 -0.74 6.61 -12.31
CA GLU A 196 -1.19 5.24 -12.18
C GLU A 196 0.01 4.31 -11.98
N GLU A 197 0.01 3.60 -10.84
CA GLU A 197 1.02 2.60 -10.45
C GLU A 197 2.46 3.07 -10.72
N PRO A 198 2.91 4.19 -10.13
CA PRO A 198 4.23 4.75 -10.42
C PRO A 198 5.38 3.85 -9.98
N GLU A 199 5.09 2.77 -9.26
CA GLU A 199 6.04 1.72 -8.92
C GLU A 199 6.43 0.83 -10.10
N ASN A 200 5.65 0.79 -11.17
CA ASN A 200 5.94 -0.04 -12.33
C ASN A 200 7.23 0.41 -13.01
N HIS A 201 8.14 -0.55 -13.21
CA HIS A 201 9.45 -0.33 -13.83
C HIS A 201 10.40 0.63 -13.10
N LEU A 202 10.07 1.04 -11.85
CA LEU A 202 10.90 1.93 -11.04
C LEU A 202 11.41 1.27 -9.76
N SER A 203 12.65 1.60 -9.39
CA SER A 203 13.16 1.24 -8.07
C SER A 203 12.37 1.97 -6.97
N PRO A 204 12.10 1.34 -5.82
CA PRO A 204 11.39 1.95 -4.69
C PRO A 204 11.95 3.29 -4.22
N TYR A 205 13.23 3.57 -4.47
CA TYR A 205 13.85 4.86 -4.12
C TYR A 205 13.33 6.04 -4.97
N PHE A 206 12.96 5.79 -6.24
CA PHE A 206 12.38 6.83 -7.09
C PHE A 206 10.98 7.22 -6.61
N LEU A 207 10.22 6.30 -6.02
CA LEU A 207 8.89 6.59 -5.48
C LEU A 207 8.92 7.70 -4.41
N ALA A 208 9.94 7.70 -3.55
CA ALA A 208 10.10 8.76 -2.55
C ALA A 208 10.31 10.14 -3.19
N ARG A 209 10.99 10.21 -4.34
CA ARG A 209 11.20 11.44 -5.10
C ARG A 209 9.91 11.89 -5.76
N ILE A 210 9.17 10.97 -6.40
CA ILE A 210 7.86 11.27 -7.01
C ILE A 210 6.89 11.82 -5.96
N ILE A 211 6.71 11.14 -4.83
CA ILE A 211 5.81 11.57 -3.76
C ILE A 211 6.19 12.97 -3.23
N ARG A 212 7.49 13.25 -3.10
CA ARG A 212 7.95 14.58 -2.68
C ARG A 212 7.64 15.65 -3.72
N GLN A 213 7.86 15.38 -5.01
CA GLN A 213 7.53 16.32 -6.09
C GLN A 213 6.02 16.57 -6.17
N VAL A 214 5.21 15.51 -6.10
CA VAL A 214 3.75 15.61 -6.05
C VAL A 214 3.28 16.52 -4.91
N ARG A 215 3.85 16.38 -3.71
CA ARG A 215 3.54 17.24 -2.57
C ARG A 215 3.94 18.69 -2.81
N SER A 216 5.09 18.92 -3.42
CA SER A 216 5.53 20.28 -3.76
C SER A 216 4.56 20.97 -4.71
N LEU A 217 4.11 20.26 -5.76
CA LEU A 217 3.18 20.80 -6.76
C LEU A 217 1.78 21.12 -6.20
N THR A 218 1.38 20.46 -5.10
CA THR A 218 0.03 20.59 -4.51
C THR A 218 -0.03 21.52 -3.30
N THR A 219 1.04 22.25 -3.00
CA THR A 219 1.15 23.02 -1.75
C THR A 219 0.22 24.22 -1.69
N ASP A 220 -0.01 24.90 -2.81
CA ASP A 220 -0.77 26.15 -2.89
C ASP A 220 -2.27 25.97 -3.22
N GLY A 221 -2.71 24.72 -3.38
CA GLY A 221 -4.11 24.39 -3.68
C GLY A 221 -4.53 24.55 -5.14
N SER A 222 -3.68 25.05 -6.02
CA SER A 222 -3.95 25.16 -7.46
C SER A 222 -3.80 23.84 -8.21
N ALA A 223 -3.17 22.85 -7.58
CA ALA A 223 -3.08 21.49 -8.08
C ALA A 223 -3.52 20.47 -7.04
N GLN A 224 -4.00 19.34 -7.55
CA GLN A 224 -4.28 18.12 -6.78
C GLN A 224 -3.56 16.95 -7.42
N ALA A 225 -3.28 15.93 -6.64
CA ALA A 225 -2.68 14.71 -7.16
C ALA A 225 -3.47 13.48 -6.73
N ILE A 226 -3.59 12.53 -7.65
CA ILE A 226 -4.17 11.22 -7.42
C ILE A 226 -3.11 10.20 -7.82
N VAL A 227 -2.74 9.33 -6.88
CA VAL A 227 -1.79 8.25 -7.13
C VAL A 227 -2.48 6.94 -6.85
N THR A 228 -2.58 6.07 -7.85
CA THR A 228 -3.03 4.69 -7.63
C THR A 228 -1.83 3.78 -7.42
N SER A 229 -1.96 2.78 -6.56
CA SER A 229 -0.87 1.87 -6.27
C SER A 229 -1.35 0.55 -5.69
N HIS A 230 -0.65 -0.53 -6.03
CA HIS A 230 -0.74 -1.84 -5.40
C HIS A 230 0.52 -2.17 -4.57
N SER A 231 1.40 -1.19 -4.36
CA SER A 231 2.68 -1.41 -3.71
C SER A 231 2.71 -0.94 -2.26
N PRO A 232 3.08 -1.81 -1.31
CA PRO A 232 3.41 -1.41 0.06
C PRO A 232 4.48 -0.32 0.12
N ALA A 233 5.39 -0.29 -0.87
CA ALA A 233 6.45 0.70 -0.95
C ALA A 233 5.95 2.14 -1.15
N VAL A 234 4.83 2.35 -1.83
CA VAL A 234 4.17 3.66 -1.93
C VAL A 234 3.50 4.00 -0.60
N LEU A 235 2.70 3.06 -0.06
CA LEU A 235 1.91 3.28 1.14
C LEU A 235 2.74 3.56 2.41
N SER A 236 3.95 2.98 2.50
CA SER A 236 4.88 3.31 3.60
C SER A 236 5.40 4.76 3.57
N ARG A 237 5.13 5.51 2.50
CA ARG A 237 5.63 6.89 2.28
C ARG A 237 4.55 7.96 2.34
N VAL A 238 3.28 7.56 2.42
CA VAL A 238 2.14 8.48 2.49
C VAL A 238 1.48 8.42 3.86
N ASN A 239 0.83 9.53 4.28
CA ASN A 239 0.09 9.51 5.52
C ASN A 239 -1.18 8.65 5.34
N PRO A 240 -1.52 7.77 6.28
CA PRO A 240 -2.76 6.99 6.20
C PRO A 240 -4.03 7.80 5.92
N THR A 241 -4.11 9.04 6.41
CA THR A 241 -5.26 9.92 6.16
C THR A 241 -5.39 10.40 4.72
N GLU A 242 -4.29 10.37 3.95
CA GLU A 242 -4.25 10.69 2.52
C GLU A 242 -4.77 9.51 1.68
N VAL A 243 -4.77 8.30 2.24
CA VAL A 243 -5.17 7.08 1.53
C VAL A 243 -6.68 7.01 1.35
N ARG A 244 -7.08 6.64 0.14
CA ARG A 244 -8.45 6.24 -0.22
C ARG A 244 -8.43 4.75 -0.49
N TYR A 245 -9.00 3.99 0.42
CA TYR A 245 -9.03 2.53 0.34
C TYR A 245 -10.17 2.08 -0.58
N CYS A 246 -9.80 1.54 -1.73
CA CYS A 246 -10.73 1.00 -2.72
C CYS A 246 -10.86 -0.51 -2.53
N ARG A 247 -12.10 -1.00 -2.39
CA ARG A 247 -12.39 -2.43 -2.30
C ARG A 247 -13.59 -2.79 -3.16
N CYS A 248 -13.42 -3.83 -3.99
CA CYS A 248 -14.51 -4.45 -4.72
C CYS A 248 -15.06 -5.62 -3.91
N ASP A 249 -16.35 -5.66 -3.67
CA ASP A 249 -17.01 -6.83 -3.09
C ASP A 249 -17.07 -7.95 -4.15
N PRO A 250 -16.53 -9.15 -3.89
CA PRO A 250 -16.44 -10.21 -4.89
C PRO A 250 -17.82 -10.77 -5.32
N LYS A 251 -18.86 -10.63 -4.47
CA LYS A 251 -20.20 -11.15 -4.72
C LYS A 251 -21.07 -10.15 -5.47
N THR A 252 -21.11 -8.92 -4.99
CA THR A 252 -21.94 -7.87 -5.56
C THR A 252 -21.27 -7.13 -6.72
N ARG A 253 -19.94 -7.24 -6.86
CA ARG A 253 -19.11 -6.48 -7.81
C ARG A 253 -19.17 -4.97 -7.60
N VAL A 254 -19.64 -4.52 -6.45
CA VAL A 254 -19.69 -3.11 -6.10
C VAL A 254 -18.36 -2.68 -5.50
N SER A 255 -17.76 -1.65 -6.08
CA SER A 255 -16.56 -1.01 -5.55
C SER A 255 -16.94 0.08 -4.55
N THR A 256 -16.26 0.07 -3.41
CA THR A 256 -16.40 1.10 -2.37
C THR A 256 -15.09 1.81 -2.14
N VAL A 257 -15.15 3.12 -1.91
CA VAL A 257 -13.98 3.94 -1.57
C VAL A 257 -14.15 4.46 -0.14
N LYS A 258 -13.19 4.18 0.72
CA LYS A 258 -13.24 4.57 2.14
C LYS A 258 -12.03 5.42 2.53
N ARG A 259 -12.28 6.44 3.35
CA ARG A 259 -11.22 7.22 4.00
C ARG A 259 -10.71 6.47 5.23
N ILE A 260 -9.43 6.53 5.49
CA ILE A 260 -8.86 6.00 6.73
C ILE A 260 -9.10 7.02 7.83
N LYS A 261 -9.86 6.61 8.85
CA LYS A 261 -10.16 7.41 10.03
C LYS A 261 -9.25 7.00 11.18
N LEU A 262 -8.36 7.89 11.59
CA LEU A 262 -7.55 7.70 12.80
C LEU A 262 -8.34 8.08 14.04
N PRO A 263 -7.98 7.59 15.25
CA PRO A 263 -8.58 8.03 16.50
C PRO A 263 -8.41 9.54 16.69
N VAL A 264 -9.50 10.28 16.91
CA VAL A 264 -9.47 11.76 16.99
C VAL A 264 -9.20 12.24 18.40
N ASN A 265 -9.74 11.53 19.42
CA ASN A 265 -9.71 11.94 20.82
C ASN A 265 -8.58 11.28 21.64
N ASP A 266 -7.68 10.55 20.97
CA ASP A 266 -6.56 9.84 21.59
C ASP A 266 -5.33 9.98 20.69
N GLU A 267 -4.49 10.95 21.05
CA GLU A 267 -3.29 11.26 20.25
C GLU A 267 -2.27 10.11 20.27
N GLU A 268 -2.15 9.40 21.38
CA GLU A 268 -1.24 8.27 21.53
C GLU A 268 -1.71 7.11 20.62
N ALA A 269 -2.98 6.77 20.67
CA ALA A 269 -3.58 5.77 19.81
C ALA A 269 -3.47 6.15 18.33
N SER A 270 -3.67 7.42 17.99
CA SER A 270 -3.52 7.92 16.63
C SER A 270 -2.07 7.76 16.11
N LYS A 271 -1.09 8.12 16.93
CA LYS A 271 0.34 7.91 16.62
C LYS A 271 0.67 6.44 16.45
N PHE A 272 0.15 5.59 17.34
CA PHE A 272 0.37 4.15 17.30
C PHE A 272 -0.22 3.52 16.02
N VAL A 273 -1.48 3.79 15.70
CA VAL A 273 -2.14 3.26 14.49
C VAL A 273 -1.41 3.73 13.23
N ARG A 274 -1.06 5.02 13.17
CA ARG A 274 -0.28 5.58 12.05
C ARG A 274 1.07 4.89 11.90
N GLY A 275 1.81 4.73 13.01
CA GLY A 275 3.12 4.07 13.01
C GLY A 275 3.04 2.62 12.53
N ALA A 276 2.07 1.86 13.00
CA ALA A 276 1.89 0.47 12.59
C ALA A 276 1.45 0.35 11.11
N MET A 277 0.58 1.23 10.63
CA MET A 277 0.20 1.25 9.21
C MET A 277 1.39 1.57 8.29
N LEU A 278 2.29 2.43 8.73
CA LEU A 278 3.52 2.73 7.98
C LEU A 278 4.55 1.58 8.05
N ALA A 279 4.60 0.87 9.17
CA ALA A 279 5.50 -0.27 9.36
C ALA A 279 5.01 -1.55 8.64
N TYR A 280 3.70 -1.72 8.54
CA TYR A 280 3.07 -2.92 7.95
C TYR A 280 2.06 -2.53 6.84
N PRO A 281 2.50 -1.87 5.77
CA PRO A 281 1.62 -1.38 4.72
C PRO A 281 0.95 -2.51 3.91
N GLU A 282 1.44 -3.75 4.00
CA GLU A 282 0.81 -4.93 3.42
C GLU A 282 -0.63 -5.17 3.92
N LEU A 283 -0.99 -4.65 5.11
CA LEU A 283 -2.35 -4.76 5.64
C LEU A 283 -3.43 -4.15 4.72
N TYR A 284 -3.07 -3.14 3.90
CA TYR A 284 -4.01 -2.53 2.96
C TYR A 284 -4.46 -3.47 1.85
N PHE A 285 -3.63 -4.44 1.50
CA PHE A 285 -3.88 -5.38 0.40
C PHE A 285 -4.34 -6.75 0.92
N ALA A 286 -4.38 -6.91 2.25
CA ALA A 286 -4.70 -8.18 2.85
C ALA A 286 -6.16 -8.59 2.61
N ARG A 287 -6.37 -9.85 2.24
CA ARG A 287 -7.68 -10.51 2.29
C ARG A 287 -8.08 -10.84 3.72
N PHE A 288 -7.07 -11.08 4.56
CA PHE A 288 -7.25 -11.35 5.99
C PHE A 288 -6.08 -10.76 6.78
N VAL A 289 -6.36 -10.12 7.93
CA VAL A 289 -5.34 -9.61 8.85
C VAL A 289 -5.36 -10.39 10.15
N LEU A 290 -4.22 -10.94 10.55
CA LEU A 290 -4.00 -11.52 11.86
C LEU A 290 -3.19 -10.54 12.72
N LEU A 291 -3.82 -9.97 13.73
CA LEU A 291 -3.17 -9.11 14.71
C LEU A 291 -2.53 -10.00 15.78
N VAL A 292 -1.28 -9.77 16.10
CA VAL A 292 -0.49 -10.57 17.04
C VAL A 292 0.29 -9.69 18.02
N GLU A 293 0.86 -10.28 19.07
CA GLU A 293 1.61 -9.50 20.04
C GLU A 293 3.05 -9.21 19.60
N GLY A 294 3.73 -10.15 18.95
CA GLY A 294 5.16 -9.99 18.67
C GLY A 294 5.65 -10.60 17.36
N ASP A 295 6.97 -10.54 17.18
CA ASP A 295 7.63 -11.09 16.00
C ASP A 295 7.78 -12.61 16.03
N SER A 296 7.61 -13.25 17.19
CA SER A 296 7.59 -14.71 17.31
C SER A 296 6.49 -15.30 16.42
N GLU A 297 5.31 -14.70 16.44
CA GLU A 297 4.17 -15.10 15.63
C GLU A 297 4.45 -14.99 14.13
N ARG A 298 5.16 -13.95 13.71
CA ARG A 298 5.57 -13.76 12.30
C ARG A 298 6.52 -14.85 11.81
N ILE A 299 7.28 -15.46 12.69
CA ILE A 299 8.20 -16.56 12.37
C ILE A 299 7.47 -17.92 12.44
N VAL A 300 6.70 -18.14 13.50
CA VAL A 300 6.10 -19.44 13.80
C VAL A 300 4.88 -19.72 12.91
N LEU A 301 3.94 -18.77 12.82
CA LEU A 301 2.66 -19.02 12.16
C LEU A 301 2.76 -19.36 10.67
N PRO A 302 3.63 -18.73 9.85
CA PRO A 302 3.78 -19.13 8.45
C PRO A 302 4.25 -20.59 8.29
N ARG A 303 5.15 -21.06 9.17
CA ARG A 303 5.64 -22.45 9.13
C ARG A 303 4.57 -23.45 9.53
N LEU A 304 3.76 -23.13 10.55
CA LEU A 304 2.61 -23.94 10.96
C LEU A 304 1.53 -23.97 9.86
N ALA A 305 1.26 -22.82 9.25
CA ALA A 305 0.31 -22.70 8.16
C ALA A 305 0.72 -23.52 6.92
N GLU A 306 2.00 -23.43 6.53
CA GLU A 306 2.58 -24.24 5.46
C GLU A 306 2.43 -25.75 5.73
N ALA A 307 2.60 -26.17 6.99
CA ALA A 307 2.39 -27.56 7.37
C ALA A 307 0.93 -28.01 7.15
N LEU A 308 -0.04 -27.11 7.31
CA LEU A 308 -1.46 -27.32 7.04
C LEU A 308 -1.86 -27.05 5.56
N ASN A 309 -0.90 -26.84 4.67
CA ASN A 309 -1.10 -26.42 3.27
C ASN A 309 -1.86 -25.09 3.12
N LEU A 310 -1.76 -24.20 4.09
CA LEU A 310 -2.22 -22.82 4.03
C LEU A 310 -1.00 -21.90 3.83
N LEU A 311 -0.83 -21.42 2.61
CA LEU A 311 0.25 -20.49 2.29
C LEU A 311 -0.19 -19.06 2.65
N ILE A 312 0.37 -18.50 3.70
CA ILE A 312 0.01 -17.19 4.27
C ILE A 312 0.18 -16.09 3.22
N ASP A 313 1.37 -15.98 2.64
CA ASP A 313 1.72 -14.92 1.70
C ASP A 313 0.92 -15.00 0.39
N PRO A 314 0.91 -16.12 -0.35
CA PRO A 314 0.08 -16.24 -1.55
C PRO A 314 -1.44 -16.10 -1.30
N ALA A 315 -1.89 -16.31 -0.05
CA ALA A 315 -3.30 -16.13 0.33
C ALA A 315 -3.63 -14.67 0.73
N PHE A 316 -2.68 -13.75 0.62
CA PHE A 316 -2.84 -12.35 1.05
C PHE A 316 -3.26 -12.21 2.52
N VAL A 317 -2.59 -12.94 3.40
CA VAL A 317 -2.78 -12.84 4.85
C VAL A 317 -1.64 -12.04 5.46
N ALA A 318 -1.96 -10.88 6.04
CA ALA A 318 -0.99 -10.07 6.75
C ALA A 318 -0.95 -10.45 8.24
N ILE A 319 0.25 -10.70 8.77
CA ILE A 319 0.49 -10.90 10.22
C ILE A 319 1.11 -9.62 10.77
N VAL A 320 0.37 -8.91 11.64
CA VAL A 320 0.73 -7.58 12.11
C VAL A 320 0.98 -7.62 13.63
N PRO A 321 2.25 -7.52 14.08
CA PRO A 321 2.60 -7.46 15.50
C PRO A 321 2.33 -6.07 16.07
N LEU A 322 1.52 -6.01 17.12
CA LEU A 322 1.06 -4.77 17.77
C LEU A 322 1.51 -4.62 19.22
N GLY A 323 2.26 -5.56 19.78
CA GLY A 323 2.75 -5.53 21.15
C GLY A 323 1.65 -5.63 22.21
N GLY A 324 0.49 -6.19 21.87
CA GLY A 324 -0.65 -6.33 22.78
C GLY A 324 -1.34 -5.03 23.20
N ARG A 325 -0.76 -3.87 22.87
CA ARG A 325 -1.32 -2.55 23.19
C ARG A 325 -2.11 -1.99 22.01
N HIS A 326 -3.16 -1.25 22.33
CA HIS A 326 -3.96 -0.51 21.32
C HIS A 326 -4.57 -1.38 20.19
N VAL A 327 -4.58 -2.71 20.33
CA VAL A 327 -5.15 -3.67 19.36
C VAL A 327 -6.57 -3.30 18.95
N GLN A 328 -7.36 -2.81 19.90
CA GLN A 328 -8.75 -2.40 19.72
C GLN A 328 -8.93 -1.33 18.63
N HIS A 329 -7.97 -0.42 18.45
CA HIS A 329 -8.05 0.60 17.40
C HIS A 329 -7.95 -0.01 16.00
N PHE A 330 -7.21 -1.13 15.88
CA PHE A 330 -7.17 -1.92 14.64
C PHE A 330 -8.47 -2.68 14.40
N TRP A 331 -9.15 -3.17 15.42
CA TRP A 331 -10.47 -3.77 15.23
C TRP A 331 -11.45 -2.79 14.59
N ARG A 332 -11.49 -1.53 15.09
CA ARG A 332 -12.31 -0.47 14.50
C ARG A 332 -11.90 -0.17 13.06
N LEU A 333 -10.59 0.00 12.81
CA LEU A 333 -10.07 0.31 11.50
C LEU A 333 -10.39 -0.80 10.49
N LEU A 334 -10.05 -2.06 10.79
CA LEU A 334 -10.26 -3.19 9.89
C LEU A 334 -11.75 -3.43 9.63
N LYS A 335 -12.60 -3.29 10.65
CA LYS A 335 -14.07 -3.35 10.50
C LYS A 335 -14.58 -2.23 9.60
N HIS A 336 -14.09 -0.99 9.77
CA HIS A 336 -14.44 0.14 8.92
C HIS A 336 -14.02 -0.11 7.46
N LEU A 337 -12.82 -0.62 7.22
CA LEU A 337 -12.33 -0.95 5.88
C LEU A 337 -12.99 -2.21 5.29
N GLY A 338 -13.66 -3.02 6.11
CA GLY A 338 -14.27 -4.28 5.70
C GLY A 338 -13.24 -5.41 5.49
N ILE A 339 -12.10 -5.34 6.18
CA ILE A 339 -11.06 -6.37 6.10
C ILE A 339 -11.32 -7.43 7.18
N PRO A 340 -11.53 -8.72 6.80
CA PRO A 340 -11.65 -9.81 7.75
C PRO A 340 -10.39 -9.91 8.61
N HIS A 341 -10.56 -10.15 9.92
CA HIS A 341 -9.43 -10.19 10.83
C HIS A 341 -9.67 -11.10 12.04
N ALA A 342 -8.59 -11.53 12.65
CA ALA A 342 -8.56 -12.17 13.96
C ALA A 342 -7.40 -11.61 14.78
N THR A 343 -7.40 -11.92 16.07
CA THR A 343 -6.37 -11.47 17.00
C THR A 343 -5.89 -12.63 17.83
N LEU A 344 -4.58 -12.79 17.97
CA LEU A 344 -3.93 -13.75 18.86
C LEU A 344 -3.17 -12.96 19.92
N LEU A 345 -3.57 -13.12 21.17
CA LEU A 345 -3.00 -12.47 22.35
C LEU A 345 -2.35 -13.50 23.28
N ASP A 346 -1.48 -13.05 24.15
CA ASP A 346 -0.91 -13.86 25.23
C ASP A 346 -1.81 -13.84 26.47
N LEU A 347 -2.03 -14.99 27.08
CA LEU A 347 -2.87 -15.10 28.28
C LEU A 347 -2.13 -14.62 29.53
N ASP A 348 -0.81 -14.73 29.53
CA ASP A 348 0.07 -14.31 30.65
C ASP A 348 -0.32 -14.91 32.01
N LEU A 349 -0.86 -16.14 32.02
CA LEU A 349 -1.31 -16.79 33.24
C LEU A 349 -0.17 -16.85 34.27
N GLY A 350 -0.44 -16.43 35.48
CA GLY A 350 0.54 -16.34 36.56
C GLY A 350 1.29 -15.02 36.66
N ARG A 351 1.26 -14.18 35.63
CA ARG A 351 1.76 -12.80 35.68
C ARG A 351 0.72 -11.86 36.29
N ASP A 352 1.18 -10.72 36.76
CA ASP A 352 0.29 -9.63 37.22
C ASP A 352 -0.61 -9.17 36.08
N GLY A 353 -1.92 -9.10 36.33
CA GLY A 353 -2.92 -8.78 35.32
C GLY A 353 -3.15 -9.85 34.24
N GLY A 354 -2.49 -11.00 34.33
CA GLY A 354 -2.71 -12.14 33.42
C GLY A 354 -4.01 -12.89 33.67
N GLY A 355 -4.25 -13.98 32.92
CA GLY A 355 -5.44 -14.82 33.07
C GLY A 355 -6.75 -14.04 32.88
N PHE A 356 -7.63 -14.04 33.87
CA PHE A 356 -8.89 -13.30 33.82
C PHE A 356 -8.72 -11.80 33.64
N GLY A 357 -7.58 -11.20 34.00
CA GLY A 357 -7.29 -9.80 33.72
C GLY A 357 -7.17 -9.51 32.22
N ARG A 358 -6.49 -10.38 31.49
CA ARG A 358 -6.39 -10.31 30.02
C ARG A 358 -7.74 -10.54 29.35
N VAL A 359 -8.50 -11.56 29.82
CA VAL A 359 -9.84 -11.86 29.30
C VAL A 359 -10.79 -10.67 29.51
N LYS A 360 -10.82 -10.10 30.71
CA LYS A 360 -11.60 -8.89 31.04
C LYS A 360 -11.27 -7.76 30.07
N THR A 361 -10.00 -7.45 29.91
CA THR A 361 -9.54 -6.36 29.04
C THR A 361 -10.03 -6.57 27.60
N ALA A 362 -9.93 -7.79 27.06
CA ALA A 362 -10.40 -8.10 25.72
C ALA A 362 -11.93 -7.93 25.59
N ILE A 363 -12.70 -8.39 26.60
CA ILE A 363 -14.16 -8.24 26.66
C ILE A 363 -14.56 -6.76 26.67
N GLU A 364 -13.98 -5.97 27.57
CA GLU A 364 -14.26 -4.54 27.70
C GLU A 364 -13.99 -3.81 26.38
N LYS A 365 -12.89 -4.14 25.72
CA LYS A 365 -12.54 -3.56 24.43
C LYS A 365 -13.47 -4.01 23.30
N LEU A 366 -13.89 -5.25 23.25
CA LEU A 366 -14.89 -5.71 22.27
C LEU A 366 -16.20 -4.93 22.43
N ILE A 367 -16.68 -4.73 23.67
CA ILE A 367 -17.89 -3.99 23.95
C ILE A 367 -17.72 -2.50 23.58
N GLU A 368 -16.61 -1.88 23.96
CA GLU A 368 -16.27 -0.49 23.58
C GLU A 368 -16.34 -0.27 22.07
N PHE A 369 -15.92 -1.27 21.29
CA PHE A 369 -15.89 -1.20 19.83
C PHE A 369 -17.12 -1.79 19.14
N GLY A 370 -18.21 -1.94 19.88
CA GLY A 370 -19.55 -2.20 19.35
C GLY A 370 -19.90 -3.66 19.16
N ALA A 371 -19.21 -4.58 19.86
CA ALA A 371 -19.70 -5.95 19.98
C ALA A 371 -20.93 -5.97 20.92
N PRO A 372 -22.01 -6.72 20.58
CA PRO A 372 -23.20 -6.76 21.41
C PRO A 372 -22.88 -7.37 22.79
N LYS A 373 -23.14 -6.63 23.87
CA LYS A 373 -22.92 -7.13 25.24
C LYS A 373 -23.56 -8.49 25.48
N ALA A 374 -24.77 -8.73 24.95
CA ALA A 374 -25.50 -9.98 25.08
C ALA A 374 -24.80 -11.18 24.46
N GLU A 375 -23.92 -10.96 23.48
CA GLU A 375 -23.14 -12.01 22.85
C GLU A 375 -21.82 -12.23 23.59
N VAL A 376 -21.09 -11.14 23.85
CA VAL A 376 -19.75 -11.20 24.48
C VAL A 376 -19.84 -11.67 25.94
N LEU A 377 -20.86 -11.23 26.69
CA LEU A 377 -21.06 -11.54 28.11
C LEU A 377 -21.98 -12.73 28.35
N ARG A 378 -22.27 -13.56 27.33
CA ARG A 378 -23.14 -14.72 27.47
C ARG A 378 -22.52 -15.76 28.41
N ILE A 379 -23.31 -16.19 29.40
CA ILE A 379 -23.03 -17.28 30.32
C ILE A 379 -24.18 -18.28 30.31
N THR A 380 -24.00 -19.46 30.93
CA THR A 380 -25.04 -20.52 31.00
C THR A 380 -26.34 -20.06 31.62
N THR A 381 -26.29 -19.12 32.59
CA THR A 381 -27.42 -18.60 33.35
C THR A 381 -27.97 -17.26 32.84
N GLY A 382 -27.43 -16.73 31.71
CA GLY A 382 -27.86 -15.45 31.15
C GLY A 382 -26.73 -14.59 30.63
N ILE A 383 -26.67 -13.35 31.09
CA ILE A 383 -25.63 -12.36 30.72
C ILE A 383 -24.91 -11.95 31.98
N LEU A 384 -23.55 -11.94 31.93
CA LEU A 384 -22.73 -11.46 33.05
C LEU A 384 -23.04 -10.00 33.36
N SER A 385 -23.18 -9.68 34.65
CA SER A 385 -23.44 -8.30 35.09
C SER A 385 -22.20 -7.39 34.87
N ASP A 386 -22.43 -6.08 34.74
CA ASP A 386 -21.36 -5.09 34.65
C ASP A 386 -20.49 -5.07 35.93
N ALA A 387 -21.08 -5.35 37.10
CA ALA A 387 -20.36 -5.45 38.37
C ALA A 387 -19.40 -6.69 38.39
N ASP A 388 -19.88 -7.82 37.89
CA ASP A 388 -19.06 -9.03 37.81
C ASP A 388 -17.96 -8.87 36.76
N LEU A 389 -18.25 -8.24 35.63
CA LEU A 389 -17.22 -7.90 34.63
C LEU A 389 -16.17 -6.98 35.23
N ALA A 390 -16.58 -5.92 35.95
CA ALA A 390 -15.64 -5.02 36.60
C ALA A 390 -14.73 -5.72 37.60
N ASN A 391 -15.21 -6.77 38.26
CA ASN A 391 -14.46 -7.59 39.21
C ASN A 391 -13.76 -8.84 38.60
N MET A 392 -13.92 -9.12 37.34
CA MET A 392 -13.42 -10.34 36.68
C MET A 392 -11.92 -10.58 36.89
N HIS A 393 -11.12 -9.52 36.92
CA HIS A 393 -9.67 -9.60 37.13
C HIS A 393 -9.27 -10.17 38.53
N ASN A 394 -10.20 -10.19 39.47
CA ASN A 394 -10.02 -10.78 40.80
C ASN A 394 -10.52 -12.22 40.89
N TRP A 395 -11.06 -12.78 39.82
CA TRP A 395 -11.51 -14.16 39.84
C TRP A 395 -10.30 -15.10 39.98
N SER A 396 -10.52 -16.20 40.73
CA SER A 396 -9.43 -17.14 40.98
C SER A 396 -9.13 -18.00 39.75
N ASP A 397 -7.92 -17.90 39.25
CA ASP A 397 -7.40 -18.78 38.20
C ASP A 397 -6.96 -20.15 38.74
N SER A 398 -7.02 -20.37 40.08
CA SER A 398 -6.27 -21.47 40.72
C SER A 398 -7.08 -22.74 41.00
N VAL A 399 -8.41 -22.72 40.93
CA VAL A 399 -9.22 -23.86 41.41
C VAL A 399 -9.76 -24.69 40.24
N ASP A 400 -10.29 -24.03 39.23
CA ASP A 400 -10.83 -24.68 38.03
C ASP A 400 -10.65 -23.77 36.83
N HIS A 401 -9.78 -24.13 35.94
CA HIS A 401 -9.54 -23.39 34.70
C HIS A 401 -10.69 -23.52 33.69
N SER A 402 -11.74 -24.32 33.97
CA SER A 402 -12.84 -24.55 33.04
C SER A 402 -13.58 -23.23 32.69
N SER A 403 -13.78 -22.36 33.66
CA SER A 403 -14.40 -21.05 33.44
C SER A 403 -13.52 -20.15 32.58
N LEU A 404 -12.21 -20.04 32.89
CA LEU A 404 -11.25 -19.26 32.11
C LEU A 404 -11.19 -19.77 30.65
N LEU A 405 -11.04 -21.08 30.47
CA LEU A 405 -11.00 -21.70 29.15
C LEU A 405 -12.34 -21.58 28.40
N SER A 406 -13.47 -21.56 29.10
CA SER A 406 -14.78 -21.31 28.50
C SER A 406 -14.88 -19.90 27.93
N TRP A 407 -14.45 -18.88 28.68
CA TRP A 407 -14.40 -17.51 28.20
C TRP A 407 -13.54 -17.37 26.94
N ILE A 408 -12.36 -17.98 26.93
CA ILE A 408 -11.43 -17.93 25.81
C ILE A 408 -11.99 -18.67 24.59
N ASN A 409 -12.45 -19.94 24.77
CA ASN A 409 -12.78 -20.82 23.66
C ASN A 409 -14.18 -20.64 23.09
N ASN A 410 -15.12 -20.08 23.88
CA ASN A 410 -16.49 -19.90 23.46
C ASN A 410 -16.78 -18.40 23.17
N ASN A 411 -16.64 -17.53 24.19
CA ASN A 411 -17.04 -16.13 24.07
C ASN A 411 -16.08 -15.35 23.15
N LEU A 412 -14.80 -15.29 23.49
CA LEU A 412 -13.83 -14.46 22.77
C LEU A 412 -13.48 -15.02 21.38
N LYS A 413 -13.36 -16.33 21.28
CA LYS A 413 -13.12 -16.99 19.98
C LYS A 413 -14.24 -16.74 18.97
N ALA A 414 -15.49 -16.63 19.39
CA ALA A 414 -16.63 -16.29 18.52
C ALA A 414 -16.46 -14.92 17.88
N HIS A 415 -15.75 -14.00 18.54
CA HIS A 415 -15.40 -12.66 18.04
C HIS A 415 -14.01 -12.58 17.39
N GLY A 416 -13.39 -13.72 17.07
CA GLY A 416 -12.08 -13.76 16.42
C GLY A 416 -10.89 -13.42 17.34
N VAL A 417 -11.09 -13.42 18.67
CA VAL A 417 -10.02 -13.19 19.64
C VAL A 417 -9.59 -14.51 20.25
N TYR A 418 -8.31 -14.80 20.15
CA TYR A 418 -7.65 -16.04 20.58
C TYR A 418 -6.58 -15.72 21.61
N PHE A 419 -6.30 -16.67 22.50
CA PHE A 419 -5.25 -16.55 23.50
C PHE A 419 -4.27 -17.72 23.44
N SER A 420 -2.97 -17.41 23.29
CA SER A 420 -1.91 -18.37 23.56
C SER A 420 -1.87 -18.65 25.06
N SER A 421 -2.16 -19.89 25.44
CA SER A 421 -2.27 -20.33 26.83
C SER A 421 -1.27 -21.46 27.13
N PRO A 422 -0.76 -21.55 28.39
CA PRO A 422 -1.12 -20.74 29.55
C PRO A 422 -0.42 -19.37 29.60
N LEU A 423 0.78 -19.19 29.03
CA LEU A 423 1.56 -17.96 29.10
C LEU A 423 1.48 -17.19 27.77
N ASP A 424 2.26 -17.63 26.82
CA ASP A 424 2.45 -17.01 25.50
C ASP A 424 2.70 -18.09 24.41
N LEU A 425 2.84 -17.64 23.17
CA LEU A 425 3.17 -18.53 22.04
C LEU A 425 4.50 -19.24 22.27
N ASP A 426 5.49 -18.56 22.84
CA ASP A 426 6.84 -19.11 23.02
C ASP A 426 6.81 -20.36 23.94
N LEU A 427 6.07 -20.30 25.05
CA LEU A 427 5.91 -21.42 25.97
C LEU A 427 5.09 -22.55 25.33
N ALA A 428 4.04 -22.22 24.56
CA ALA A 428 3.24 -23.22 23.87
C ALA A 428 4.06 -23.99 22.83
N MET A 429 4.95 -23.32 22.11
CA MET A 429 5.85 -23.95 21.13
C MET A 429 6.94 -24.78 21.80
N LEU A 430 7.50 -24.30 22.92
CA LEU A 430 8.50 -25.03 23.69
C LEU A 430 7.95 -26.34 24.26
N GLU A 431 6.73 -26.30 24.77
CA GLU A 431 6.04 -27.49 25.29
C GLU A 431 5.69 -28.50 24.18
N ALA A 432 5.20 -28.00 23.05
CA ALA A 432 4.84 -28.85 21.93
C ALA A 432 6.05 -29.52 21.24
N PHE A 433 7.21 -28.89 21.26
CA PHE A 433 8.41 -29.34 20.53
C PHE A 433 9.70 -29.29 21.38
N PRO A 434 9.73 -29.84 22.60
CA PRO A 434 10.85 -29.67 23.52
C PRO A 434 12.17 -30.21 22.97
N ALA A 435 12.16 -31.28 22.18
CA ALA A 435 13.35 -31.87 21.57
C ALA A 435 14.02 -30.88 20.55
N ALA A 436 13.23 -30.14 19.80
CA ALA A 436 13.75 -29.19 18.82
C ALA A 436 14.44 -28.01 19.49
N TYR A 437 13.88 -27.49 20.59
CA TYR A 437 14.52 -26.43 21.38
C TYR A 437 15.74 -26.94 22.14
N ALA A 438 15.74 -28.20 22.59
CA ALA A 438 16.91 -28.81 23.19
C ALA A 438 18.07 -28.97 22.18
N ALA A 439 17.76 -29.30 20.93
CA ALA A 439 18.76 -29.52 19.88
C ALA A 439 19.58 -28.26 19.52
N ILE A 440 19.04 -27.07 19.76
CA ILE A 440 19.74 -25.79 19.50
C ILE A 440 20.55 -25.27 20.68
N VAL A 441 20.54 -26.01 21.82
CA VAL A 441 21.35 -25.63 22.99
C VAL A 441 22.79 -26.11 22.77
N PRO A 442 23.81 -25.24 22.85
CA PRO A 442 25.22 -25.67 22.78
C PRO A 442 25.57 -26.62 23.92
N GLU A 443 26.56 -27.50 23.73
CA GLU A 443 27.02 -28.49 24.73
C GLU A 443 27.29 -27.93 26.14
N ARG A 444 27.79 -26.68 26.23
CA ARG A 444 28.04 -26.00 27.50
C ARG A 444 26.96 -24.96 27.84
N GLY A 445 25.85 -24.92 27.05
CA GLY A 445 24.73 -23.98 27.23
C GLY A 445 23.61 -24.56 28.11
N GLY A 446 22.46 -23.88 28.06
CA GLY A 446 21.25 -24.27 28.78
C GLY A 446 21.08 -23.61 30.15
N SER A 447 19.90 -23.78 30.71
CA SER A 447 19.55 -23.24 32.01
C SER A 447 20.06 -24.16 33.12
N ARG A 448 20.72 -23.59 34.12
CA ARG A 448 21.11 -24.27 35.38
C ARG A 448 20.22 -23.86 36.56
N MET A 449 19.19 -23.05 36.30
CA MET A 449 18.29 -22.55 37.34
C MET A 449 17.25 -23.59 37.72
N ALA A 450 16.91 -23.73 38.99
CA ALA A 450 15.82 -24.56 39.45
C ALA A 450 14.47 -24.06 38.90
N ALA A 451 13.53 -24.96 38.68
CA ALA A 451 12.24 -24.66 38.01
C ALA A 451 11.48 -23.54 38.74
N ASP A 452 11.39 -23.60 40.07
CA ASP A 452 10.67 -22.59 40.87
C ASP A 452 11.28 -21.18 40.73
N LYS A 453 12.61 -21.10 40.77
CA LYS A 453 13.31 -19.81 40.58
C LYS A 453 13.20 -19.31 39.14
N ALA A 454 13.24 -20.20 38.19
CA ALA A 454 13.06 -19.83 36.80
C ALA A 454 11.61 -19.32 36.53
N ALA A 455 10.63 -19.97 37.13
CA ALA A 455 9.23 -19.53 37.07
C ALA A 455 9.03 -18.16 37.72
N GLU A 456 9.64 -17.91 38.88
CA GLU A 456 9.61 -16.59 39.53
C GLU A 456 10.19 -15.49 38.63
N VAL A 457 11.28 -15.77 37.92
CA VAL A 457 11.89 -14.82 36.99
C VAL A 457 10.98 -14.59 35.76
N VAL A 458 10.31 -15.64 35.25
CA VAL A 458 9.46 -15.56 34.06
C VAL A 458 8.12 -14.91 34.35
N LEU A 459 7.50 -15.28 35.48
CA LEU A 459 6.15 -14.83 35.84
C LEU A 459 6.16 -13.51 36.64
N GLY A 460 7.29 -13.17 37.22
CA GLY A 460 7.39 -12.05 38.15
C GLY A 460 6.88 -12.41 39.54
N THR A 461 6.98 -11.47 40.48
CA THR A 461 6.60 -11.66 41.89
C THR A 461 5.27 -10.98 42.27
N ALA A 462 4.75 -10.13 41.41
CA ALA A 462 3.52 -9.37 41.68
C ALA A 462 2.23 -10.17 41.42
N GLY A 463 2.29 -11.16 40.51
CA GLY A 463 1.17 -12.01 40.16
C GLY A 463 1.08 -13.29 41.02
N PRO A 464 0.09 -14.15 40.75
CA PRO A 464 -0.11 -15.40 41.49
C PRO A 464 1.01 -16.43 41.29
N GLY A 465 1.84 -16.29 40.27
CA GLY A 465 2.98 -17.16 39.98
C GLY A 465 2.56 -18.61 39.65
N LEU A 466 3.34 -19.58 40.16
CA LEU A 466 3.06 -21.02 39.95
C LEU A 466 1.77 -21.54 40.55
N LYS A 467 1.15 -20.82 41.49
CA LYS A 467 -0.07 -21.28 42.17
C LYS A 467 -1.23 -21.57 41.21
N VAL A 468 -1.23 -20.92 40.05
CA VAL A 468 -2.27 -21.08 39.01
C VAL A 468 -1.92 -22.14 37.96
N TYR A 469 -0.74 -22.77 38.04
CA TYR A 469 -0.36 -23.84 37.13
C TYR A 469 -0.83 -25.20 37.65
N THR A 470 -2.14 -25.36 37.71
CA THR A 470 -2.84 -26.59 38.16
C THR A 470 -3.71 -27.15 37.06
N GLY A 471 -4.38 -28.27 37.27
CA GLY A 471 -5.29 -28.90 36.29
C GLY A 471 -4.64 -29.08 34.92
N PRO A 472 -5.18 -28.45 33.86
CA PRO A 472 -4.65 -28.66 32.50
C PRO A 472 -3.26 -28.05 32.31
N PHE A 473 -2.77 -27.20 33.24
CA PHE A 473 -1.49 -26.53 33.13
C PHE A 473 -0.39 -27.10 34.04
N VAL A 474 -0.63 -28.20 34.72
CA VAL A 474 0.32 -28.82 35.67
C VAL A 474 1.63 -29.30 35.00
N GLY A 475 1.63 -29.52 33.70
CA GLY A 475 2.81 -29.98 32.93
C GLY A 475 3.80 -28.87 32.54
N TYR A 476 3.44 -27.61 32.68
CA TYR A 476 4.26 -26.51 32.20
C TYR A 476 5.42 -26.06 33.14
N PRO A 477 5.32 -26.12 34.46
CA PRO A 477 6.38 -25.67 35.37
C PRO A 477 7.79 -26.21 35.05
N PRO A 478 7.99 -27.46 34.65
CA PRO A 478 9.31 -27.99 34.28
C PRO A 478 9.94 -27.28 33.06
N GLN A 479 9.16 -26.55 32.25
CA GLN A 479 9.65 -25.86 31.06
C GLN A 479 10.24 -24.48 31.36
N PHE A 480 9.96 -23.85 32.52
CA PHE A 480 10.41 -22.50 32.82
C PHE A 480 11.93 -22.30 32.79
N PRO A 481 12.79 -23.25 33.21
CA PRO A 481 14.24 -23.11 33.01
C PRO A 481 14.63 -22.97 31.53
N SER A 482 14.06 -23.81 30.66
CA SER A 482 14.29 -23.76 29.22
C SER A 482 13.69 -22.49 28.61
N TYR A 483 12.45 -22.11 28.99
CA TYR A 483 11.81 -20.88 28.55
C TYR A 483 12.68 -19.65 28.89
N ARG A 484 13.15 -19.53 30.14
CA ARG A 484 14.03 -18.44 30.53
C ARG A 484 15.29 -18.39 29.68
N TYR A 485 15.93 -19.53 29.44
CA TYR A 485 17.13 -19.61 28.63
C TYR A 485 16.86 -19.18 27.19
N HIS A 486 15.84 -19.72 26.56
CA HIS A 486 15.56 -19.49 25.14
C HIS A 486 14.99 -18.11 24.85
N PHE A 487 14.15 -17.56 25.72
CA PHE A 487 13.29 -16.42 25.39
C PHE A 487 13.51 -15.17 26.24
N LEU A 488 14.22 -15.28 27.39
CA LEU A 488 14.59 -14.10 28.17
C LEU A 488 16.07 -13.74 28.05
N THR A 489 16.93 -14.68 27.63
CA THR A 489 18.37 -14.41 27.48
C THR A 489 18.82 -14.42 26.01
N ASN A 490 17.97 -14.83 25.10
CA ASN A 490 18.23 -14.85 23.66
C ASN A 490 17.07 -14.17 22.89
N SER A 491 17.29 -13.92 21.61
CA SER A 491 16.26 -13.39 20.72
C SER A 491 15.16 -14.42 20.47
N LYS A 492 13.92 -14.10 20.86
CA LYS A 492 12.76 -14.97 20.66
C LYS A 492 12.60 -15.39 19.18
N PRO A 493 12.54 -14.46 18.19
CA PRO A 493 12.41 -14.82 16.78
C PRO A 493 13.54 -15.71 16.27
N ALA A 494 14.79 -15.40 16.64
CA ALA A 494 15.94 -16.19 16.21
C ALA A 494 15.94 -17.61 16.81
N THR A 495 15.51 -17.75 18.06
CA THR A 495 15.35 -19.03 18.73
C THR A 495 14.31 -19.92 18.02
N HIS A 496 13.14 -19.34 17.70
CA HIS A 496 12.12 -20.07 16.95
C HIS A 496 12.61 -20.46 15.57
N LEU A 497 13.27 -19.55 14.85
CA LEU A 497 13.80 -19.82 13.52
C LEU A 497 14.76 -21.01 13.54
N ALA A 498 15.68 -21.05 14.51
CA ALA A 498 16.62 -22.15 14.69
C ALA A 498 15.89 -23.46 15.06
N ALA A 499 14.99 -23.45 16.05
CA ALA A 499 14.27 -24.65 16.50
C ALA A 499 13.40 -25.26 15.40
N LEU A 500 12.73 -24.43 14.60
CA LEU A 500 11.88 -24.89 13.50
C LEU A 500 12.63 -25.68 12.42
N THR A 501 13.95 -25.52 12.29
CA THR A 501 14.76 -26.34 11.36
C THR A 501 14.88 -27.80 11.80
N HIS A 502 14.64 -28.08 13.07
CA HIS A 502 14.68 -29.44 13.66
C HIS A 502 13.30 -30.11 13.73
N ILE A 503 12.25 -29.50 13.19
CA ILE A 503 10.88 -30.01 13.23
C ILE A 503 10.41 -30.35 11.82
N THR A 504 10.02 -31.59 11.60
CA THR A 504 9.44 -32.03 10.33
C THR A 504 8.00 -31.54 10.17
N LYS A 505 7.52 -31.46 8.92
CA LYS A 505 6.12 -31.13 8.61
C LYS A 505 5.12 -32.04 9.35
N ALA A 506 5.41 -33.33 9.40
CA ALA A 506 4.55 -34.31 10.09
C ALA A 506 4.46 -34.02 11.59
N GLN A 507 5.58 -33.69 12.24
CA GLN A 507 5.62 -33.30 13.65
C GLN A 507 4.86 -32.00 13.90
N LEU A 508 5.03 -30.98 13.02
CA LEU A 508 4.27 -29.73 13.11
C LEU A 508 2.76 -29.99 13.11
N VAL A 509 2.28 -30.83 12.20
CA VAL A 509 0.84 -31.18 12.13
C VAL A 509 0.37 -31.96 13.35
N ALA A 510 1.18 -32.94 13.82
CA ALA A 510 0.79 -33.83 14.91
C ALA A 510 0.75 -33.15 16.29
N HIS A 511 1.66 -32.20 16.54
CA HIS A 511 1.87 -31.58 17.85
C HIS A 511 1.58 -30.10 17.89
N MET A 512 0.97 -29.52 16.83
CA MET A 512 0.63 -28.09 16.78
C MET A 512 -0.22 -27.68 17.99
N PRO A 513 0.14 -26.60 18.70
CA PRO A 513 -0.70 -26.07 19.78
C PRO A 513 -2.13 -25.80 19.29
N VAL A 514 -3.12 -26.24 20.07
CA VAL A 514 -4.55 -26.26 19.67
C VAL A 514 -5.05 -24.87 19.27
N VAL A 515 -4.64 -23.82 20.00
CA VAL A 515 -5.04 -22.44 19.70
C VAL A 515 -4.49 -21.99 18.34
N LEU A 516 -3.23 -22.30 18.03
CA LEU A 516 -2.61 -21.93 16.74
C LEU A 516 -3.29 -22.65 15.58
N ALA A 517 -3.58 -23.96 15.74
CA ALA A 517 -4.39 -24.70 14.78
C ALA A 517 -5.78 -24.08 14.58
N SER A 518 -6.41 -23.60 15.66
CA SER A 518 -7.73 -22.96 15.62
C SER A 518 -7.70 -21.63 14.86
N VAL A 519 -6.69 -20.79 15.11
CA VAL A 519 -6.49 -19.52 14.38
C VAL A 519 -6.29 -19.78 12.89
N LEU A 520 -5.41 -20.72 12.53
CA LEU A 520 -5.14 -21.07 11.12
C LEU A 520 -6.37 -21.64 10.41
N LYS A 521 -7.18 -22.45 11.11
CA LYS A 521 -8.47 -22.94 10.59
C LYS A 521 -9.46 -21.80 10.37
N HIS A 522 -9.52 -20.82 11.27
CA HIS A 522 -10.36 -19.64 11.10
C HIS A 522 -9.97 -18.84 9.87
N ILE A 523 -8.67 -18.55 9.70
CA ILE A 523 -8.14 -17.89 8.51
C ILE A 523 -8.53 -18.64 7.24
N SER A 524 -8.27 -19.96 7.18
CA SER A 524 -8.60 -20.79 6.03
C SER A 524 -10.10 -20.80 5.71
N ALA A 525 -10.95 -20.84 6.73
CA ALA A 525 -12.41 -20.80 6.56
C ALA A 525 -12.90 -19.44 6.04
N SER A 526 -12.28 -18.34 6.50
CA SER A 526 -12.61 -16.99 6.04
C SER A 526 -12.22 -16.80 4.57
N LEU A 527 -11.02 -17.24 4.18
CA LEU A 527 -10.53 -17.14 2.79
C LEU A 527 -11.34 -17.96 1.78
N ARG A 528 -12.01 -19.05 2.23
CA ARG A 528 -12.88 -19.86 1.35
C ARG A 528 -14.27 -19.28 1.16
N ARG A 529 -14.69 -18.33 2.01
CA ARG A 529 -16.00 -17.67 1.92
C ARG A 529 -15.99 -16.49 0.94
N ASP A 530 -14.83 -15.97 0.64
CA ASP A 530 -14.58 -14.92 -0.36
C ASP A 530 -14.35 -15.55 -1.75
#